data_adef94292dbb39ab6cede0aeaa5e28f6
#
_entry.id   adef94292dbb39ab6cede0aeaa5e28f6
#
_cell.length_a   1.000
_cell.length_b   1.000
_cell.length_c   1.000
_cell.angle_alpha   90.00
_cell.angle_beta   90.00
_cell.angle_gamma   90.00
#
_symmetry.space_group_name_H-M   'P 1'
#
loop_
_entity.id
_entity.type
_entity.pdbx_description
1 polymer ?
#
loop_
_entity_poly.entity_id
_entity_poly.type
_entity_poly.pdbx_seq_one_letter_code
_entity_poly.pdbx_strand_id
1 'polypeptide(L)'
;MTVSINTKEEFIKRRDHLFQNVLKHKNDLKFSMEYSLLVEEFIYTIVQNTQFNFALASAGSFSRRELSPYSDIDLMFINENVDGNEADITAIITKLWDYGIEVSHTVRDYSDLTKYLNDDLHTFTQFIETRFLLGSEKIYKNWNELLFNLITDDVRTDLFEKLIEDNEKRYEKYGSTPKMLEPNVKLSAGGLRDFQSVEWMYILKDKILFNKQNENTQAEIFIKHMQERGYVSLKECEDLFKSYDYIISLRNLLHVISSQKNDRLEFNAQTKISEIYNGKTNALSALMQKYFTAATALNRFSKSISRKFREEFINPLPDSLSIELDDDFSLKGKTIYHNSKNALSLSDILRSFYYRGLYNAHFDDKLRSMIIETSSRHQKELTPEAESSVFFREILKLQRNIGNTLHVMNELGVLSAFMPEFKDLVGFLQHGVYHCYTADEHTLVTIQNIEKLDKDTSTLGKIYNNLKDREILFLALLFHDIAKPINISGHEIIGSEMASSVMHRLGYSETEIEDVSFLVKNHLMMEQVAFRRNLNDPETLNNFTSKFSSIQKLNNLYLITYADLSAVNPAVWTSWKSELLAELYLKA
;
A
#
# COMPACT_ATOMS: atom_id res chain seq x y z
N MET A 1 -31.10 -24.45 15.71
CA MET A 1 -32.45 -23.82 15.70
C MET A 1 -32.19 -22.31 15.63
N THR A 2 -32.29 -21.74 14.47
CA THR A 2 -32.24 -20.28 14.27
C THR A 2 -33.58 -19.73 14.65
N VAL A 3 -33.65 -18.92 15.71
CA VAL A 3 -34.85 -18.18 16.10
C VAL A 3 -35.06 -17.13 15.00
N SER A 4 -36.17 -17.23 14.27
CA SER A 4 -36.52 -16.27 13.22
C SER A 4 -36.65 -14.86 13.82
N ILE A 5 -35.98 -13.88 13.19
CA ILE A 5 -36.04 -12.47 13.61
C ILE A 5 -37.35 -11.90 13.14
N ASN A 6 -38.31 -11.75 14.04
CA ASN A 6 -39.65 -11.31 13.67
C ASN A 6 -39.92 -9.81 13.89
N THR A 7 -39.03 -9.09 14.58
CA THR A 7 -39.24 -7.67 14.90
C THR A 7 -37.98 -6.84 14.67
N LYS A 8 -38.16 -5.54 14.39
CA LYS A 8 -37.11 -4.53 14.32
C LYS A 8 -36.27 -4.48 15.61
N GLU A 9 -36.92 -4.58 16.75
CA GLU A 9 -36.29 -4.53 18.07
C GLU A 9 -35.33 -5.70 18.28
N GLU A 10 -35.70 -6.89 17.83
CA GLU A 10 -34.86 -8.08 17.92
C GLU A 10 -33.63 -7.97 17.00
N PHE A 11 -33.81 -7.48 15.78
CA PHE A 11 -32.69 -7.19 14.88
C PHE A 11 -31.71 -6.20 15.49
N ILE A 12 -32.22 -5.05 15.99
CA ILE A 12 -31.39 -4.03 16.62
C ILE A 12 -30.62 -4.61 17.83
N LYS A 13 -31.31 -5.37 18.67
CA LYS A 13 -30.67 -6.01 19.85
C LYS A 13 -29.55 -6.98 19.45
N ARG A 14 -29.76 -7.82 18.44
CA ARG A 14 -28.72 -8.75 17.95
C ARG A 14 -27.58 -8.00 17.29
N ARG A 15 -27.86 -6.99 16.48
CA ARG A 15 -26.86 -6.11 15.87
C ARG A 15 -25.99 -5.41 16.92
N ASP A 16 -26.63 -4.77 17.89
CA ASP A 16 -25.93 -4.02 18.93
C ASP A 16 -25.08 -4.95 19.81
N HIS A 17 -25.55 -6.17 20.05
CA HIS A 17 -24.75 -7.20 20.71
C HIS A 17 -23.51 -7.58 19.90
N LEU A 18 -23.63 -7.77 18.58
CA LEU A 18 -22.48 -8.01 17.71
C LEU A 18 -21.50 -6.83 17.73
N PHE A 19 -21.97 -5.58 17.66
CA PHE A 19 -21.12 -4.40 17.68
C PHE A 19 -20.37 -4.25 19.02
N GLN A 20 -21.01 -4.58 20.15
CA GLN A 20 -20.33 -4.63 21.44
C GLN A 20 -19.25 -5.73 21.51
N ASN A 21 -19.45 -6.85 20.83
CA ASN A 21 -18.49 -7.93 20.78
C ASN A 21 -17.22 -7.55 20.00
N VAL A 22 -17.30 -6.66 18.99
CA VAL A 22 -16.10 -6.11 18.31
C VAL A 22 -15.13 -5.49 19.32
N LEU A 23 -15.63 -4.75 20.31
CA LEU A 23 -14.81 -4.13 21.34
C LEU A 23 -14.19 -5.14 22.33
N LYS A 24 -14.87 -6.27 22.57
CA LYS A 24 -14.46 -7.25 23.59
C LYS A 24 -13.53 -8.33 23.06
N HIS A 25 -13.71 -8.79 21.84
CA HIS A 25 -13.14 -10.05 21.34
C HIS A 25 -12.07 -9.90 20.27
N LYS A 26 -11.57 -8.67 19.97
CA LYS A 26 -10.53 -8.44 18.95
C LYS A 26 -10.89 -9.11 17.62
N ASN A 27 -12.13 -8.85 17.16
CA ASN A 27 -12.77 -9.62 16.12
C ASN A 27 -12.15 -9.44 14.73
N ASP A 28 -12.34 -10.49 13.99
CA ASP A 28 -11.84 -10.95 12.71
C ASP A 28 -12.95 -10.91 11.64
N LEU A 29 -12.67 -11.44 10.48
CA LEU A 29 -13.62 -11.68 9.39
C LEU A 29 -14.92 -12.36 9.84
N LYS A 30 -14.86 -13.16 10.91
CA LYS A 30 -16.01 -13.84 11.50
C LYS A 30 -17.13 -12.87 11.90
N PHE A 31 -16.79 -11.73 12.51
CA PHE A 31 -17.76 -10.69 12.83
C PHE A 31 -18.49 -10.20 11.57
N SER A 32 -17.73 -9.85 10.52
CA SER A 32 -18.29 -9.32 9.27
C SER A 32 -19.21 -10.33 8.59
N MET A 33 -18.87 -11.61 8.68
CA MET A 33 -19.71 -12.71 8.22
C MET A 33 -20.99 -12.85 9.07
N GLU A 34 -20.86 -12.90 10.40
CA GLU A 34 -22.01 -13.01 11.31
C GLU A 34 -22.99 -11.84 11.14
N TYR A 35 -22.45 -10.61 10.96
CA TYR A 35 -23.26 -9.44 10.70
C TYR A 35 -23.95 -9.50 9.33
N SER A 36 -23.27 -9.96 8.30
CA SER A 36 -23.85 -10.16 6.97
C SER A 36 -24.97 -11.21 7.00
N LEU A 37 -24.76 -12.32 7.69
CA LEU A 37 -25.78 -13.37 7.86
C LEU A 37 -27.01 -12.86 8.65
N LEU A 38 -26.80 -12.04 9.69
CA LEU A 38 -27.88 -11.41 10.44
C LEU A 38 -28.73 -10.51 9.52
N VAL A 39 -28.10 -9.73 8.66
CA VAL A 39 -28.80 -8.88 7.69
C VAL A 39 -29.54 -9.72 6.65
N GLU A 40 -28.93 -10.80 6.15
CA GLU A 40 -29.59 -11.75 5.23
C GLU A 40 -30.82 -12.36 5.86
N GLU A 41 -30.73 -12.92 7.07
CA GLU A 41 -31.86 -13.52 7.80
C GLU A 41 -32.99 -12.51 7.96
N PHE A 42 -32.66 -11.26 8.25
CA PHE A 42 -33.66 -10.22 8.42
C PHE A 42 -34.33 -9.82 7.10
N ILE A 43 -33.59 -9.68 6.02
CA ILE A 43 -34.16 -9.42 4.68
C ILE A 43 -35.09 -10.56 4.27
N TYR A 44 -34.68 -11.84 4.45
CA TYR A 44 -35.53 -12.99 4.18
C TYR A 44 -36.87 -12.92 4.94
N THR A 45 -36.83 -12.56 6.21
CA THR A 45 -38.02 -12.47 7.05
C THR A 45 -38.99 -11.38 6.57
N ILE A 46 -38.45 -10.21 6.14
CA ILE A 46 -39.29 -9.09 5.68
C ILE A 46 -39.97 -9.41 4.35
N VAL A 47 -39.31 -10.15 3.46
CA VAL A 47 -39.76 -10.33 2.07
C VAL A 47 -40.35 -11.73 1.78
N GLN A 48 -40.39 -12.65 2.76
CA GLN A 48 -40.76 -14.06 2.57
C GLN A 48 -42.16 -14.28 1.93
N ASN A 49 -43.07 -13.31 2.03
CA ASN A 49 -44.44 -13.38 1.48
C ASN A 49 -44.60 -12.57 0.19
N THR A 50 -43.51 -12.11 -0.44
CA THR A 50 -43.56 -11.34 -1.67
C THR A 50 -43.31 -12.26 -2.87
N GLN A 51 -44.11 -12.17 -3.92
CA GLN A 51 -43.84 -12.83 -5.19
C GLN A 51 -42.83 -11.99 -5.99
N PHE A 52 -41.83 -12.64 -6.54
CA PHE A 52 -40.76 -11.98 -7.27
C PHE A 52 -40.74 -12.37 -8.73
N ASN A 53 -40.94 -11.39 -9.62
CA ASN A 53 -40.67 -11.53 -11.06
C ASN A 53 -39.29 -10.97 -11.45
N PHE A 54 -38.44 -10.78 -10.48
CA PHE A 54 -37.06 -10.27 -10.60
C PHE A 54 -36.14 -11.07 -9.68
N ALA A 55 -34.81 -10.85 -9.82
CA ALA A 55 -33.84 -11.38 -8.88
C ALA A 55 -33.41 -10.26 -7.92
N LEU A 56 -33.35 -10.56 -6.63
CA LEU A 56 -32.72 -9.72 -5.61
C LEU A 56 -31.34 -10.28 -5.30
N ALA A 57 -30.31 -9.47 -5.46
CA ALA A 57 -28.93 -9.80 -5.14
C ALA A 57 -28.35 -8.81 -4.12
N SER A 58 -27.46 -9.28 -3.25
CA SER A 58 -26.56 -8.41 -2.49
C SER A 58 -25.43 -7.94 -3.39
N ALA A 59 -24.88 -6.74 -3.12
CA ALA A 59 -23.77 -6.17 -3.86
C ALA A 59 -22.64 -5.70 -2.93
N GLY A 60 -21.47 -5.42 -3.47
CA GLY A 60 -20.32 -4.87 -2.74
C GLY A 60 -19.90 -5.68 -1.50
N SER A 61 -19.66 -5.04 -0.37
CA SER A 61 -19.23 -5.71 0.86
C SER A 61 -20.27 -6.70 1.40
N PHE A 62 -21.55 -6.48 1.13
CA PHE A 62 -22.62 -7.39 1.53
C PHE A 62 -22.58 -8.68 0.71
N SER A 63 -22.28 -8.61 -0.59
CA SER A 63 -22.14 -9.80 -1.44
C SER A 63 -20.98 -10.68 -1.00
N ARG A 64 -19.88 -10.08 -0.56
CA ARG A 64 -18.68 -10.77 -0.06
C ARG A 64 -18.81 -11.33 1.36
N ARG A 65 -19.92 -11.02 2.07
CA ARG A 65 -20.12 -11.28 3.50
C ARG A 65 -19.07 -10.61 4.38
N GLU A 66 -18.72 -9.39 4.03
CA GLU A 66 -17.71 -8.56 4.67
C GLU A 66 -18.29 -7.22 5.16
N LEU A 67 -19.54 -7.21 5.62
CA LEU A 67 -20.14 -6.00 6.19
C LEU A 67 -19.36 -5.55 7.42
N SER A 68 -19.02 -4.28 7.45
CA SER A 68 -18.53 -3.60 8.65
C SER A 68 -19.68 -2.86 9.34
N PRO A 69 -19.58 -2.57 10.65
CA PRO A 69 -20.57 -1.72 11.34
C PRO A 69 -20.78 -0.41 10.56
N TYR A 70 -22.02 0.06 10.51
CA TYR A 70 -22.38 1.30 9.82
C TYR A 70 -22.02 1.37 8.32
N SER A 71 -21.73 0.23 7.68
CA SER A 71 -21.58 0.16 6.23
C SER A 71 -22.95 0.18 5.56
N ASP A 72 -23.00 0.77 4.36
CA ASP A 72 -24.18 0.70 3.50
C ASP A 72 -24.48 -0.77 3.17
N ILE A 73 -25.76 -1.14 3.13
CA ILE A 73 -26.22 -2.44 2.69
C ILE A 73 -26.63 -2.30 1.22
N ASP A 74 -25.74 -2.75 0.34
CA ASP A 74 -25.94 -2.61 -1.09
C ASP A 74 -26.80 -3.76 -1.63
N LEU A 75 -27.91 -3.40 -2.32
CA LEU A 75 -28.85 -4.33 -2.96
C LEU A 75 -28.92 -4.04 -4.46
N MET A 76 -29.01 -5.09 -5.27
CA MET A 76 -29.27 -4.99 -6.71
C MET A 76 -30.54 -5.77 -7.07
N PHE A 77 -31.49 -5.09 -7.64
CA PHE A 77 -32.70 -5.68 -8.22
C PHE A 77 -32.47 -5.88 -9.72
N ILE A 78 -32.51 -7.12 -10.17
CA ILE A 78 -32.24 -7.51 -11.55
C ILE A 78 -33.53 -7.95 -12.21
N ASN A 79 -33.94 -7.21 -13.24
CA ASN A 79 -35.11 -7.50 -14.05
C ASN A 79 -34.70 -8.11 -15.41
N GLU A 80 -35.61 -8.84 -16.03
CA GLU A 80 -35.43 -9.30 -17.40
C GLU A 80 -35.63 -8.12 -18.39
N ASN A 81 -36.61 -7.24 -18.11
CA ASN A 81 -36.93 -6.03 -18.88
C ASN A 81 -37.24 -4.87 -17.94
N VAL A 82 -37.17 -3.64 -18.46
CA VAL A 82 -37.36 -2.38 -17.69
C VAL A 82 -38.74 -2.26 -17.02
N ASP A 83 -39.78 -2.87 -17.57
CA ASP A 83 -41.15 -2.60 -17.14
C ASP A 83 -41.73 -3.68 -16.20
N GLY A 84 -42.41 -3.23 -15.13
CA GLY A 84 -43.42 -4.01 -14.40
C GLY A 84 -43.17 -4.29 -12.93
N ASN A 85 -41.98 -4.07 -12.36
CA ASN A 85 -41.68 -4.46 -10.98
C ASN A 85 -41.41 -3.27 -10.02
N GLU A 86 -41.58 -2.04 -10.46
CA GLU A 86 -41.25 -0.83 -9.67
C GLU A 86 -42.04 -0.77 -8.35
N ALA A 87 -43.32 -1.15 -8.38
CA ALA A 87 -44.20 -1.13 -7.19
C ALA A 87 -43.71 -2.14 -6.13
N ASP A 88 -43.34 -3.34 -6.55
CA ASP A 88 -42.85 -4.39 -5.65
C ASP A 88 -41.47 -4.05 -5.09
N ILE A 89 -40.58 -3.53 -5.92
CA ILE A 89 -39.26 -3.07 -5.49
C ILE A 89 -39.39 -1.93 -4.47
N THR A 90 -40.23 -0.93 -4.77
CA THR A 90 -40.50 0.19 -3.85
C THR A 90 -41.08 -0.30 -2.53
N ALA A 91 -42.00 -1.26 -2.56
CA ALA A 91 -42.61 -1.84 -1.35
C ALA A 91 -41.54 -2.56 -0.49
N ILE A 92 -40.60 -3.28 -1.10
CA ILE A 92 -39.51 -3.94 -0.37
C ILE A 92 -38.58 -2.91 0.26
N ILE A 93 -38.16 -1.90 -0.49
CA ILE A 93 -37.26 -0.84 0.00
C ILE A 93 -37.94 -0.08 1.15
N THR A 94 -39.20 0.29 1.01
CA THR A 94 -39.97 0.96 2.04
C THR A 94 -40.03 0.11 3.32
N LYS A 95 -40.34 -1.19 3.20
CA LYS A 95 -40.31 -2.10 4.34
C LYS A 95 -38.95 -2.14 5.03
N LEU A 96 -37.84 -2.22 4.27
CA LEU A 96 -36.49 -2.23 4.84
C LEU A 96 -36.20 -0.94 5.62
N TRP A 97 -36.58 0.21 5.08
CA TRP A 97 -36.46 1.51 5.77
C TRP A 97 -37.36 1.61 7.02
N ASP A 98 -38.61 1.15 6.95
CA ASP A 98 -39.52 1.12 8.10
C ASP A 98 -38.94 0.29 9.25
N TYR A 99 -38.24 -0.78 8.93
CA TYR A 99 -37.53 -1.59 9.91
C TYR A 99 -36.16 -1.03 10.33
N GLY A 100 -35.75 0.13 9.76
CA GLY A 100 -34.53 0.85 10.15
C GLY A 100 -33.23 0.30 9.53
N ILE A 101 -33.33 -0.38 8.39
CA ILE A 101 -32.21 -0.76 7.58
C ILE A 101 -32.01 0.31 6.49
N GLU A 102 -30.89 1.01 6.55
CA GLU A 102 -30.48 1.90 5.46
C GLU A 102 -29.86 1.06 4.34
N VAL A 103 -30.56 0.98 3.22
CA VAL A 103 -30.10 0.27 2.03
C VAL A 103 -29.75 1.25 0.93
N SER A 104 -28.60 1.02 0.30
CA SER A 104 -28.28 1.53 -1.02
C SER A 104 -28.76 0.53 -2.05
N HIS A 105 -29.51 0.96 -3.07
CA HIS A 105 -30.05 0.03 -4.04
C HIS A 105 -29.89 0.51 -5.47
N THR A 106 -29.77 -0.44 -6.38
CA THR A 106 -29.80 -0.23 -7.82
C THR A 106 -30.82 -1.17 -8.47
N VAL A 107 -31.51 -0.67 -9.49
CA VAL A 107 -32.40 -1.48 -10.33
C VAL A 107 -31.73 -1.59 -11.70
N ARG A 108 -31.58 -2.80 -12.20
CA ARG A 108 -30.89 -3.11 -13.45
C ARG A 108 -31.69 -4.09 -14.30
N ASP A 109 -31.55 -3.99 -15.59
CA ASP A 109 -32.02 -4.98 -16.55
C ASP A 109 -30.90 -5.43 -17.49
N TYR A 110 -31.19 -6.42 -18.33
CA TYR A 110 -30.17 -7.00 -19.23
C TYR A 110 -29.56 -5.98 -20.22
N SER A 111 -30.30 -4.91 -20.57
CA SER A 111 -29.79 -3.87 -21.45
C SER A 111 -28.72 -3.01 -20.81
N ASP A 112 -28.77 -2.86 -19.48
CA ASP A 112 -27.78 -2.12 -18.70
C ASP A 112 -26.37 -2.74 -18.81
N LEU A 113 -26.28 -4.06 -18.93
CA LEU A 113 -24.98 -4.73 -19.12
C LEU A 113 -24.23 -4.19 -20.34
N THR A 114 -24.94 -4.09 -21.48
CA THR A 114 -24.32 -3.57 -22.71
C THR A 114 -24.02 -2.08 -22.60
N LYS A 115 -24.88 -1.31 -21.92
CA LYS A 115 -24.75 0.13 -21.79
C LYS A 115 -23.58 0.55 -20.88
N TYR A 116 -23.42 -0.11 -19.72
CA TYR A 116 -22.50 0.34 -18.68
C TYR A 116 -21.21 -0.45 -18.58
N LEU A 117 -21.07 -1.58 -19.28
CA LEU A 117 -19.90 -2.46 -19.17
C LEU A 117 -18.58 -1.70 -19.47
N ASN A 118 -18.60 -0.80 -20.45
CA ASN A 118 -17.41 -0.07 -20.91
C ASN A 118 -17.34 1.38 -20.41
N ASP A 119 -18.46 1.95 -19.95
CA ASP A 119 -18.56 3.38 -19.67
C ASP A 119 -18.11 3.75 -18.26
N ASP A 120 -18.34 2.85 -17.28
CA ASP A 120 -18.05 3.14 -15.89
C ASP A 120 -17.49 1.90 -15.15
N LEU A 121 -16.22 1.96 -14.80
CA LEU A 121 -15.53 0.92 -14.03
C LEU A 121 -16.24 0.62 -12.70
N HIS A 122 -16.80 1.64 -12.04
CA HIS A 122 -17.46 1.48 -10.75
C HIS A 122 -18.76 0.67 -10.90
N THR A 123 -19.54 0.94 -11.93
CA THR A 123 -20.75 0.15 -12.27
C THR A 123 -20.36 -1.28 -12.66
N PHE A 124 -19.29 -1.46 -13.43
CA PHE A 124 -18.79 -2.78 -13.76
C PHE A 124 -18.43 -3.60 -12.50
N THR A 125 -17.70 -3.00 -11.54
CA THR A 125 -17.36 -3.71 -10.29
C THR A 125 -18.60 -4.09 -9.48
N GLN A 126 -19.67 -3.30 -9.52
CA GLN A 126 -20.95 -3.68 -8.91
C GLN A 126 -21.57 -4.92 -9.60
N PHE A 127 -21.45 -5.06 -10.92
CA PHE A 127 -22.01 -6.20 -11.64
C PHE A 127 -21.34 -7.52 -11.27
N ILE A 128 -20.02 -7.53 -11.11
CA ILE A 128 -19.25 -8.73 -10.73
C ILE A 128 -19.24 -9.00 -9.22
N GLU A 129 -19.59 -8.04 -8.40
CA GLU A 129 -19.70 -8.17 -6.95
C GLU A 129 -21.16 -8.36 -6.52
N THR A 130 -21.85 -9.33 -7.11
CA THR A 130 -23.22 -9.67 -6.72
C THR A 130 -23.30 -11.11 -6.20
N ARG A 131 -24.25 -11.35 -5.29
CA ARG A 131 -24.60 -12.66 -4.80
C ARG A 131 -26.13 -12.77 -4.70
N PHE A 132 -26.67 -13.84 -5.29
CA PHE A 132 -28.11 -14.10 -5.24
C PHE A 132 -28.61 -14.21 -3.80
N LEU A 133 -29.69 -13.50 -3.49
CA LEU A 133 -30.40 -13.59 -2.23
C LEU A 133 -31.76 -14.26 -2.40
N LEU A 134 -32.64 -13.70 -3.22
CA LEU A 134 -34.03 -14.06 -3.33
C LEU A 134 -34.58 -13.83 -4.75
N GLY A 135 -35.77 -14.38 -5.01
CA GLY A 135 -36.51 -14.16 -6.25
C GLY A 135 -36.18 -15.17 -7.34
N SER A 136 -36.11 -14.74 -8.58
CA SER A 136 -35.90 -15.62 -9.72
C SER A 136 -34.41 -15.96 -9.92
N GLU A 137 -33.98 -17.14 -9.47
CA GLU A 137 -32.63 -17.65 -9.71
C GLU A 137 -32.32 -17.76 -11.21
N LYS A 138 -33.32 -18.00 -12.06
CA LYS A 138 -33.17 -18.05 -13.51
C LYS A 138 -32.72 -16.70 -14.08
N ILE A 139 -33.35 -15.60 -13.64
CA ILE A 139 -32.98 -14.24 -14.06
C ILE A 139 -31.54 -13.95 -13.64
N TYR A 140 -31.16 -14.28 -12.40
CA TYR A 140 -29.79 -14.07 -11.91
C TYR A 140 -28.73 -14.90 -12.68
N LYS A 141 -29.03 -16.15 -13.01
CA LYS A 141 -28.14 -17.00 -13.83
C LYS A 141 -27.97 -16.43 -15.24
N ASN A 142 -29.09 -16.06 -15.90
CA ASN A 142 -29.06 -15.46 -17.22
C ASN A 142 -28.27 -14.13 -17.22
N TRP A 143 -28.40 -13.31 -16.18
CA TRP A 143 -27.63 -12.08 -15.99
C TRP A 143 -26.12 -12.37 -15.99
N ASN A 144 -25.67 -13.32 -15.19
CA ASN A 144 -24.27 -13.67 -15.11
C ASN A 144 -23.71 -14.29 -16.42
N GLU A 145 -24.50 -15.13 -17.07
CA GLU A 145 -24.12 -15.69 -18.38
C GLU A 145 -23.98 -14.60 -19.43
N LEU A 146 -24.92 -13.66 -19.49
CA LEU A 146 -24.85 -12.55 -20.42
C LEU A 146 -23.66 -11.62 -20.10
N LEU A 147 -23.42 -11.29 -18.83
CA LEU A 147 -22.28 -10.49 -18.39
C LEU A 147 -20.98 -11.09 -18.90
N PHE A 148 -20.73 -12.38 -18.67
CA PHE A 148 -19.49 -13.01 -19.09
C PHE A 148 -19.37 -13.22 -20.62
N ASN A 149 -20.48 -13.33 -21.34
CA ASN A 149 -20.47 -13.38 -22.78
C ASN A 149 -20.09 -12.02 -23.39
N LEU A 150 -20.51 -10.92 -22.77
CA LEU A 150 -20.16 -9.56 -23.21
C LEU A 150 -18.69 -9.20 -22.93
N ILE A 151 -18.03 -9.86 -21.99
CA ILE A 151 -16.60 -9.66 -21.72
C ILE A 151 -15.78 -10.40 -22.77
N THR A 152 -15.62 -9.77 -23.95
CA THR A 152 -14.68 -10.22 -24.99
C THR A 152 -13.23 -9.97 -24.58
N ASP A 153 -12.26 -10.44 -25.34
CA ASP A 153 -10.84 -10.21 -25.05
C ASP A 153 -10.46 -8.74 -25.06
N ASP A 154 -11.02 -7.95 -25.98
CA ASP A 154 -10.78 -6.50 -26.05
C ASP A 154 -11.38 -5.79 -24.84
N VAL A 155 -12.64 -6.10 -24.48
CA VAL A 155 -13.30 -5.55 -23.29
C VAL A 155 -12.55 -5.90 -22.02
N ARG A 156 -12.10 -7.15 -21.93
CA ARG A 156 -11.30 -7.62 -20.78
C ARG A 156 -10.01 -6.83 -20.63
N THR A 157 -9.28 -6.61 -21.72
CA THR A 157 -8.03 -5.84 -21.76
C THR A 157 -8.27 -4.39 -21.31
N ASP A 158 -9.29 -3.73 -21.86
CA ASP A 158 -9.66 -2.36 -21.50
C ASP A 158 -10.04 -2.22 -20.02
N LEU A 159 -10.88 -3.11 -19.51
CA LEU A 159 -11.26 -3.13 -18.09
C LEU A 159 -10.06 -3.37 -17.16
N PHE A 160 -9.14 -4.20 -17.60
CA PHE A 160 -7.92 -4.48 -16.85
C PHE A 160 -7.02 -3.24 -16.74
N GLU A 161 -6.84 -2.51 -17.84
CA GLU A 161 -6.09 -1.25 -17.86
C GLU A 161 -6.77 -0.19 -17.00
N LYS A 162 -8.09 -0.07 -17.09
CA LYS A 162 -8.88 0.84 -16.23
C LYS A 162 -8.73 0.51 -14.73
N LEU A 163 -8.68 -0.76 -14.34
CA LEU A 163 -8.43 -1.16 -12.94
C LEU A 163 -7.03 -0.76 -12.47
N ILE A 164 -6.02 -0.87 -13.33
CA ILE A 164 -4.66 -0.42 -13.00
C ILE A 164 -4.64 1.11 -12.83
N GLU A 165 -5.22 1.84 -13.76
CA GLU A 165 -5.29 3.30 -13.71
C GLU A 165 -6.08 3.81 -12.48
N ASP A 166 -7.18 3.15 -12.12
CA ASP A 166 -7.95 3.48 -10.91
C ASP A 166 -7.10 3.28 -9.65
N ASN A 167 -6.31 2.21 -9.58
CA ASN A 167 -5.37 2.00 -8.47
C ASN A 167 -4.32 3.12 -8.39
N GLU A 168 -3.76 3.57 -9.51
CA GLU A 168 -2.78 4.66 -9.55
C GLU A 168 -3.42 5.97 -9.04
N LYS A 169 -4.59 6.36 -9.56
CA LYS A 169 -5.34 7.54 -9.12
C LYS A 169 -5.72 7.47 -7.63
N ARG A 170 -6.08 6.29 -7.16
CA ARG A 170 -6.41 6.05 -5.76
C ARG A 170 -5.19 6.24 -4.86
N TYR A 171 -4.02 5.76 -5.27
CA TYR A 171 -2.77 5.96 -4.55
C TYR A 171 -2.33 7.42 -4.49
N GLU A 172 -2.53 8.19 -5.56
CA GLU A 172 -2.28 9.63 -5.54
C GLU A 172 -3.13 10.35 -4.50
N LYS A 173 -4.39 9.94 -4.34
CA LYS A 173 -5.34 10.58 -3.44
C LYS A 173 -5.20 10.13 -1.97
N TYR A 174 -4.96 8.84 -1.73
CA TYR A 174 -5.03 8.25 -0.40
C TYR A 174 -3.68 7.75 0.13
N GLY A 175 -2.61 7.89 -0.64
CA GLY A 175 -1.25 7.50 -0.30
C GLY A 175 -0.78 6.23 -0.99
N SER A 176 0.42 6.30 -1.55
CA SER A 176 1.04 5.27 -2.39
C SER A 176 1.91 4.26 -1.63
N THR A 177 2.06 4.45 -0.31
CA THR A 177 2.84 3.57 0.56
C THR A 177 2.01 2.99 1.69
N PRO A 178 2.21 1.71 2.05
CA PRO A 178 1.56 1.11 3.22
C PRO A 178 2.06 1.66 4.57
N LYS A 179 3.14 2.47 4.58
CA LYS A 179 3.78 3.01 5.79
C LYS A 179 3.37 4.45 6.13
N MET A 180 2.12 4.80 5.82
CA MET A 180 1.52 6.08 6.24
C MET A 180 1.14 6.05 7.72
N LEU A 181 1.33 7.18 8.41
CA LEU A 181 1.00 7.31 9.83
C LEU A 181 -0.52 7.38 10.11
N GLU A 182 -1.29 8.00 9.22
CA GLU A 182 -2.75 8.06 9.30
C GLU A 182 -3.40 7.50 8.02
N PRO A 183 -3.31 6.19 7.79
CA PRO A 183 -3.79 5.58 6.56
C PRO A 183 -5.32 5.49 6.51
N ASN A 184 -5.86 5.46 5.29
CA ASN A 184 -7.20 4.94 5.04
C ASN A 184 -7.11 3.42 4.87
N VAL A 185 -7.61 2.65 5.84
CA VAL A 185 -7.50 1.18 5.87
C VAL A 185 -8.19 0.47 4.72
N LYS A 186 -9.07 1.17 3.99
CA LYS A 186 -9.74 0.67 2.79
C LYS A 186 -9.03 1.08 1.52
N LEU A 187 -8.60 2.35 1.40
CA LEU A 187 -8.23 2.98 0.13
C LEU A 187 -6.73 3.29 -0.03
N SER A 188 -5.95 3.42 1.05
CA SER A 188 -4.49 3.61 0.95
C SER A 188 -3.82 2.34 0.41
N ALA A 189 -2.58 2.47 -0.06
CA ALA A 189 -1.78 1.32 -0.46
C ALA A 189 -1.68 0.30 0.67
N GLY A 190 -1.95 -0.97 0.38
CA GLY A 190 -2.06 -2.04 1.37
C GLY A 190 -3.40 -2.09 2.11
N GLY A 191 -4.39 -1.27 1.73
CA GLY A 191 -5.76 -1.35 2.24
C GLY A 191 -6.59 -2.44 1.55
N LEU A 192 -7.83 -2.61 2.00
CA LEU A 192 -8.74 -3.66 1.49
C LEU A 192 -8.98 -3.56 -0.01
N ARG A 193 -8.94 -2.36 -0.60
CA ARG A 193 -9.18 -2.14 -2.02
C ARG A 193 -8.06 -2.74 -2.90
N ASP A 194 -6.84 -2.85 -2.39
CA ASP A 194 -5.74 -3.51 -3.11
C ASP A 194 -6.05 -4.98 -3.36
N PHE A 195 -6.55 -5.66 -2.33
CA PHE A 195 -6.97 -7.05 -2.42
C PHE A 195 -8.17 -7.23 -3.34
N GLN A 196 -9.21 -6.38 -3.17
CA GLN A 196 -10.43 -6.40 -4.00
C GLN A 196 -10.13 -6.15 -5.49
N SER A 197 -9.19 -5.25 -5.79
CA SER A 197 -8.79 -5.00 -7.19
C SER A 197 -8.20 -6.25 -7.83
N VAL A 198 -7.42 -7.04 -7.09
CA VAL A 198 -6.89 -8.33 -7.59
C VAL A 198 -8.01 -9.36 -7.79
N GLU A 199 -8.99 -9.41 -6.89
CA GLU A 199 -10.17 -10.27 -7.08
C GLU A 199 -10.92 -9.91 -8.37
N TRP A 200 -11.16 -8.64 -8.63
CA TRP A 200 -11.83 -8.18 -9.86
C TRP A 200 -11.02 -8.53 -11.10
N MET A 201 -9.71 -8.32 -11.08
CA MET A 201 -8.81 -8.74 -12.16
C MET A 201 -8.88 -10.25 -12.40
N TYR A 202 -8.96 -11.04 -11.33
CA TYR A 202 -9.06 -12.49 -11.43
C TYR A 202 -10.42 -12.94 -11.97
N ILE A 203 -11.52 -12.32 -11.56
CA ILE A 203 -12.85 -12.57 -12.11
C ILE A 203 -12.89 -12.27 -13.61
N LEU A 204 -12.29 -11.15 -14.03
CA LEU A 204 -12.14 -10.81 -15.46
C LEU A 204 -11.34 -11.87 -16.22
N LYS A 205 -10.28 -12.38 -15.61
CA LYS A 205 -9.40 -13.38 -16.19
C LYS A 205 -10.09 -14.70 -16.43
N ASP A 206 -10.63 -15.29 -15.39
CA ASP A 206 -11.13 -16.66 -15.38
C ASP A 206 -12.65 -16.74 -15.57
N LYS A 207 -13.35 -15.60 -15.60
CA LYS A 207 -14.81 -15.50 -15.72
C LYS A 207 -15.54 -16.32 -14.63
N ILE A 208 -15.02 -16.29 -13.41
CA ILE A 208 -15.53 -17.05 -12.26
C ILE A 208 -16.00 -16.08 -11.18
N LEU A 209 -17.25 -16.23 -10.73
CA LEU A 209 -17.75 -15.58 -9.53
C LEU A 209 -17.55 -16.49 -8.32
N PHE A 210 -17.09 -15.91 -7.21
CA PHE A 210 -16.87 -16.64 -5.94
C PHE A 210 -18.15 -16.75 -5.09
N ASN A 211 -19.30 -16.87 -5.75
CA ASN A 211 -20.65 -16.80 -5.16
C ASN A 211 -21.12 -18.12 -4.52
N LYS A 212 -20.30 -18.80 -3.77
CA LYS A 212 -20.76 -20.05 -3.16
C LYS A 212 -21.51 -19.79 -1.86
N GLN A 213 -22.61 -20.53 -1.65
CA GLN A 213 -23.43 -20.56 -0.43
C GLN A 213 -22.69 -21.22 0.76
N ASN A 214 -21.38 -20.99 0.88
CA ASN A 214 -20.55 -21.62 1.90
C ASN A 214 -20.49 -20.73 3.16
N GLU A 215 -20.11 -21.35 4.27
CA GLU A 215 -19.88 -20.68 5.57
C GLU A 215 -18.64 -19.77 5.61
N ASN A 216 -17.95 -19.56 4.47
CA ASN A 216 -16.73 -18.79 4.35
C ASN A 216 -17.00 -17.43 3.69
N THR A 217 -16.17 -16.44 4.02
CA THR A 217 -16.15 -15.15 3.32
C THR A 217 -15.56 -15.31 1.92
N GLN A 218 -15.85 -14.34 1.04
CA GLN A 218 -15.29 -14.35 -0.32
C GLN A 218 -13.77 -14.30 -0.31
N ALA A 219 -13.16 -13.52 0.60
CA ALA A 219 -11.71 -13.44 0.74
C ALA A 219 -11.07 -14.79 1.07
N GLU A 220 -11.67 -15.58 1.99
CA GLU A 220 -11.18 -16.92 2.32
C GLU A 220 -11.20 -17.85 1.10
N ILE A 221 -12.29 -17.84 0.35
CA ILE A 221 -12.46 -18.65 -0.85
C ILE A 221 -11.44 -18.24 -1.92
N PHE A 222 -11.28 -16.93 -2.13
CA PHE A 222 -10.36 -16.39 -3.12
C PHE A 222 -8.89 -16.69 -2.80
N ILE A 223 -8.44 -16.44 -1.57
CA ILE A 223 -7.05 -16.71 -1.15
C ILE A 223 -6.71 -18.21 -1.34
N LYS A 224 -7.63 -19.11 -0.93
CA LYS A 224 -7.45 -20.54 -1.12
C LYS A 224 -7.38 -20.91 -2.60
N HIS A 225 -8.24 -20.32 -3.42
CA HIS A 225 -8.23 -20.57 -4.86
C HIS A 225 -6.93 -20.09 -5.52
N MET A 226 -6.38 -18.93 -5.11
CA MET A 226 -5.08 -18.45 -5.58
C MET A 226 -3.93 -19.39 -5.20
N GLN A 227 -3.99 -20.02 -4.04
CA GLN A 227 -3.02 -21.02 -3.60
C GLN A 227 -3.14 -22.31 -4.42
N GLU A 228 -4.36 -22.81 -4.65
CA GLU A 228 -4.62 -24.02 -5.46
C GLU A 228 -4.17 -23.85 -6.92
N ARG A 229 -4.23 -22.62 -7.46
CA ARG A 229 -3.74 -22.27 -8.81
C ARG A 229 -2.24 -21.94 -8.85
N GLY A 230 -1.54 -21.97 -7.72
CA GLY A 230 -0.09 -21.74 -7.66
C GLY A 230 0.33 -20.27 -7.79
N TYR A 231 -0.59 -19.31 -7.65
CA TYR A 231 -0.25 -17.87 -7.64
C TYR A 231 0.43 -17.44 -6.36
N VAL A 232 0.13 -18.09 -5.24
CA VAL A 232 0.74 -17.87 -3.92
C VAL A 232 1.13 -19.20 -3.29
N SER A 233 2.20 -19.20 -2.51
CA SER A 233 2.61 -20.35 -1.71
C SER A 233 1.69 -20.53 -0.49
N LEU A 234 1.75 -21.72 0.14
CA LEU A 234 0.96 -22.00 1.35
C LEU A 234 1.27 -20.99 2.47
N LYS A 235 2.52 -20.62 2.67
CA LYS A 235 2.94 -19.64 3.66
C LYS A 235 2.41 -18.25 3.34
N GLU A 236 2.49 -17.82 2.09
CA GLU A 236 1.93 -16.54 1.64
C GLU A 236 0.41 -16.51 1.80
N CYS A 237 -0.28 -17.62 1.57
CA CYS A 237 -1.72 -17.77 1.79
C CYS A 237 -2.09 -17.46 3.25
N GLU A 238 -1.37 -18.08 4.22
CA GLU A 238 -1.60 -17.84 5.65
C GLU A 238 -1.30 -16.38 6.06
N ASP A 239 -0.20 -15.81 5.56
CA ASP A 239 0.19 -14.44 5.87
C ASP A 239 -0.79 -13.42 5.26
N LEU A 240 -1.29 -13.70 4.06
CA LEU A 240 -2.30 -12.89 3.39
C LEU A 240 -3.62 -12.90 4.15
N PHE A 241 -4.07 -14.10 4.53
CA PHE A 241 -5.30 -14.24 5.29
C PHE A 241 -5.23 -13.48 6.62
N LYS A 242 -4.16 -13.67 7.41
CA LYS A 242 -3.93 -12.94 8.65
C LYS A 242 -3.87 -11.43 8.47
N SER A 243 -3.29 -10.98 7.35
CA SER A 243 -3.17 -9.56 7.03
C SER A 243 -4.51 -8.95 6.66
N TYR A 244 -5.28 -9.62 5.81
CA TYR A 244 -6.61 -9.16 5.41
C TYR A 244 -7.57 -9.11 6.59
N ASP A 245 -7.60 -10.19 7.38
CA ASP A 245 -8.38 -10.31 8.61
C ASP A 245 -8.05 -9.18 9.61
N TYR A 246 -6.78 -8.86 9.79
CA TYR A 246 -6.36 -7.77 10.67
C TYR A 246 -6.81 -6.39 10.16
N ILE A 247 -6.71 -6.11 8.85
CA ILE A 247 -7.15 -4.82 8.29
C ILE A 247 -8.67 -4.66 8.40
N ILE A 248 -9.45 -5.72 8.15
CA ILE A 248 -10.91 -5.66 8.30
C ILE A 248 -11.32 -5.51 9.77
N SER A 249 -10.59 -6.15 10.69
CA SER A 249 -10.76 -5.97 12.14
C SER A 249 -10.54 -4.53 12.57
N LEU A 250 -9.49 -3.88 12.08
CA LEU A 250 -9.25 -2.46 12.34
C LEU A 250 -10.37 -1.58 11.79
N ARG A 251 -10.87 -1.88 10.59
CA ARG A 251 -12.01 -1.17 10.01
C ARG A 251 -13.26 -1.30 10.86
N ASN A 252 -13.55 -2.50 11.33
CA ASN A 252 -14.71 -2.75 12.20
C ASN A 252 -14.60 -1.97 13.51
N LEU A 253 -13.41 -1.95 14.13
CA LEU A 253 -13.14 -1.15 15.33
C LEU A 253 -13.28 0.35 15.09
N LEU A 254 -12.74 0.87 13.97
CA LEU A 254 -12.87 2.28 13.60
C LEU A 254 -14.34 2.69 13.49
N HIS A 255 -15.16 1.88 12.83
CA HIS A 255 -16.59 2.15 12.67
C HIS A 255 -17.32 2.15 14.02
N VAL A 256 -17.04 1.18 14.91
CA VAL A 256 -17.68 1.10 16.23
C VAL A 256 -17.26 2.27 17.13
N ILE A 257 -15.98 2.62 17.18
CA ILE A 257 -15.44 3.69 18.01
C ILE A 257 -15.96 5.07 17.56
N SER A 258 -16.12 5.26 16.25
CA SER A 258 -16.63 6.51 15.68
C SER A 258 -18.16 6.56 15.62
N SER A 259 -18.85 5.43 15.88
CA SER A 259 -20.31 5.27 15.71
C SER A 259 -20.82 5.69 14.32
N GLN A 260 -19.97 5.55 13.31
CA GLN A 260 -20.25 5.90 11.91
C GLN A 260 -19.24 5.22 10.99
N LYS A 261 -19.51 5.26 9.68
CA LYS A 261 -18.56 4.83 8.64
C LYS A 261 -17.31 5.70 8.68
N ASN A 262 -16.17 5.11 9.08
CA ASN A 262 -14.87 5.79 9.14
C ASN A 262 -13.75 4.79 8.81
N ASP A 263 -13.10 5.00 7.67
CA ASP A 263 -12.01 4.14 7.20
C ASP A 263 -10.62 4.76 7.47
N ARG A 264 -10.53 5.96 8.12
CA ARG A 264 -9.25 6.64 8.39
C ARG A 264 -8.75 6.34 9.80
N LEU A 265 -7.56 5.75 9.88
CA LEU A 265 -6.88 5.42 11.14
C LEU A 265 -6.08 6.64 11.65
N GLU A 266 -6.80 7.68 12.10
CA GLU A 266 -6.24 8.91 12.67
C GLU A 266 -5.58 8.66 14.02
N PHE A 267 -4.64 9.52 14.45
CA PHE A 267 -3.93 9.39 15.73
C PHE A 267 -4.85 9.20 16.94
N ASN A 268 -5.96 9.94 17.00
CA ASN A 268 -6.94 9.79 18.07
C ASN A 268 -7.61 8.40 18.08
N ALA A 269 -7.89 7.85 16.92
CA ALA A 269 -8.44 6.50 16.79
C ALA A 269 -7.39 5.44 17.14
N GLN A 270 -6.14 5.62 16.70
CA GLN A 270 -5.02 4.74 17.04
C GLN A 270 -4.84 4.62 18.56
N THR A 271 -4.88 5.75 19.28
CA THR A 271 -4.78 5.78 20.75
C THR A 271 -5.91 4.98 21.38
N LYS A 272 -7.16 5.24 21.01
CA LYS A 272 -8.34 4.51 21.53
C LYS A 272 -8.27 3.00 21.22
N ILE A 273 -7.87 2.63 20.00
CA ILE A 273 -7.74 1.22 19.62
C ILE A 273 -6.61 0.55 20.40
N SER A 274 -5.48 1.24 20.60
CA SER A 274 -4.35 0.69 21.36
C SER A 274 -4.71 0.40 22.82
N GLU A 275 -5.55 1.22 23.45
CA GLU A 275 -6.08 1.00 24.79
C GLU A 275 -6.97 -0.26 24.86
N ILE A 276 -7.84 -0.48 23.84
CA ILE A 276 -8.68 -1.68 23.75
C ILE A 276 -7.82 -2.94 23.58
N TYR A 277 -6.73 -2.86 22.77
CA TYR A 277 -5.92 -4.04 22.48
C TYR A 277 -5.01 -4.48 23.60
N ASN A 278 -4.36 -3.58 24.35
CA ASN A 278 -3.30 -4.01 25.25
C ASN A 278 -3.16 -3.27 26.59
N GLY A 279 -3.66 -2.06 26.79
CA GLY A 279 -3.52 -1.30 28.05
C GLY A 279 -2.09 -1.13 28.59
N LYS A 280 -1.04 -1.39 27.78
CA LYS A 280 0.39 -1.41 28.20
C LYS A 280 1.16 -0.27 27.52
N THR A 281 2.23 0.15 28.16
CA THR A 281 3.25 1.05 27.58
C THR A 281 3.71 0.50 26.22
N ASN A 282 3.76 1.33 25.17
CA ASN A 282 4.07 0.99 23.77
C ASN A 282 2.97 0.26 22.97
N ALA A 283 1.74 0.20 23.44
CA ALA A 283 0.63 -0.43 22.70
C ALA A 283 0.37 0.20 21.32
N LEU A 284 0.55 1.51 21.20
CA LEU A 284 0.38 2.26 19.95
C LEU A 284 1.42 1.86 18.89
N SER A 285 2.69 1.79 19.28
CA SER A 285 3.76 1.37 18.37
C SER A 285 3.54 -0.07 17.88
N ALA A 286 3.14 -0.98 18.77
CA ALA A 286 2.84 -2.36 18.42
C ALA A 286 1.63 -2.49 17.49
N LEU A 287 0.58 -1.67 17.71
CA LEU A 287 -0.58 -1.59 16.82
C LEU A 287 -0.17 -1.20 15.42
N MET A 288 0.59 -0.11 15.30
CA MET A 288 1.00 0.42 14.00
C MET A 288 2.02 -0.47 13.28
N GLN A 289 2.95 -1.08 14.00
CA GLN A 289 3.87 -2.06 13.40
C GLN A 289 3.12 -3.26 12.81
N LYS A 290 2.10 -3.74 13.52
CA LYS A 290 1.23 -4.81 13.00
C LYS A 290 0.44 -4.36 11.79
N TYR A 291 -0.07 -3.11 11.79
CA TYR A 291 -0.73 -2.51 10.63
C TYR A 291 0.23 -2.45 9.43
N PHE A 292 1.44 -1.90 9.60
CA PHE A 292 2.41 -1.79 8.51
C PHE A 292 2.80 -3.16 7.94
N THR A 293 2.95 -4.16 8.79
CA THR A 293 3.23 -5.54 8.34
C THR A 293 2.09 -6.08 7.48
N ALA A 294 0.86 -5.94 7.93
CA ALA A 294 -0.32 -6.40 7.21
C ALA A 294 -0.53 -5.63 5.89
N ALA A 295 -0.46 -4.30 5.94
CA ALA A 295 -0.61 -3.44 4.76
C ALA A 295 0.49 -3.70 3.71
N THR A 296 1.75 -3.91 4.14
CA THR A 296 2.85 -4.26 3.25
C THR A 296 2.61 -5.62 2.56
N ALA A 297 2.09 -6.61 3.28
CA ALA A 297 1.77 -7.91 2.70
C ALA A 297 0.67 -7.81 1.64
N LEU A 298 -0.42 -7.06 1.90
CA LEU A 298 -1.51 -6.85 0.93
C LEU A 298 -1.03 -6.05 -0.30
N ASN A 299 -0.25 -4.99 -0.09
CA ASN A 299 0.27 -4.17 -1.20
C ASN A 299 1.23 -4.97 -2.09
N ARG A 300 2.11 -5.78 -1.48
CA ARG A 300 3.03 -6.66 -2.20
C ARG A 300 2.27 -7.69 -3.03
N PHE A 301 1.27 -8.34 -2.45
CA PHE A 301 0.40 -9.27 -3.15
C PHE A 301 -0.28 -8.59 -4.34
N SER A 302 -0.94 -7.46 -4.12
CA SER A 302 -1.64 -6.73 -5.16
C SER A 302 -0.71 -6.36 -6.32
N LYS A 303 0.45 -5.76 -6.04
CA LYS A 303 1.44 -5.39 -7.06
C LYS A 303 1.97 -6.59 -7.84
N SER A 304 2.25 -7.70 -7.14
CA SER A 304 2.79 -8.91 -7.77
C SER A 304 1.78 -9.56 -8.72
N ILE A 305 0.55 -9.77 -8.24
CA ILE A 305 -0.46 -10.47 -9.03
C ILE A 305 -0.98 -9.60 -10.19
N SER A 306 -1.21 -8.29 -9.95
CA SER A 306 -1.61 -7.37 -11.03
C SER A 306 -0.58 -7.34 -12.15
N ARG A 307 0.72 -7.36 -11.82
CA ARG A 307 1.79 -7.45 -12.80
C ARG A 307 1.76 -8.77 -13.58
N LYS A 308 1.64 -9.92 -12.89
CA LYS A 308 1.52 -11.23 -13.55
C LYS A 308 0.36 -11.27 -14.54
N PHE A 309 -0.80 -10.79 -14.11
CA PHE A 309 -1.96 -10.76 -14.99
C PHE A 309 -1.75 -9.82 -16.18
N ARG A 310 -1.08 -8.67 -15.98
CA ARG A 310 -0.72 -7.78 -17.08
C ARG A 310 0.23 -8.44 -18.09
N GLU A 311 1.24 -9.16 -17.62
CA GLU A 311 2.18 -9.88 -18.46
C GLU A 311 1.49 -11.02 -19.23
N GLU A 312 0.57 -11.74 -18.58
CA GLU A 312 -0.18 -12.85 -19.21
C GLU A 312 -1.17 -12.36 -20.28
N PHE A 313 -1.83 -11.19 -20.08
CA PHE A 313 -2.96 -10.77 -20.91
C PHE A 313 -2.68 -9.63 -21.87
N ILE A 314 -1.89 -8.63 -21.42
CA ILE A 314 -1.69 -7.40 -22.18
C ILE A 314 -0.41 -7.49 -23.02
N ASN A 315 0.65 -8.05 -22.46
CA ASN A 315 1.97 -8.13 -23.09
C ASN A 315 2.58 -9.55 -22.96
N PRO A 316 2.00 -10.58 -23.55
CA PRO A 316 2.61 -11.90 -23.51
C PRO A 316 3.96 -11.89 -24.24
N LEU A 317 5.05 -12.09 -23.51
CA LEU A 317 6.40 -12.12 -24.07
C LEU A 317 6.77 -13.55 -24.49
N PRO A 318 7.29 -13.76 -25.71
CA PRO A 318 7.80 -15.04 -26.14
C PRO A 318 8.94 -15.54 -25.23
N ASP A 319 9.01 -16.85 -25.01
CA ASP A 319 10.08 -17.47 -24.20
C ASP A 319 11.49 -17.25 -24.76
N SER A 320 11.58 -16.97 -26.08
CA SER A 320 12.83 -16.72 -26.79
C SER A 320 13.53 -15.39 -26.44
N LEU A 321 12.91 -14.50 -25.67
CA LEU A 321 13.47 -13.20 -25.29
C LEU A 321 14.11 -13.21 -23.91
N SER A 322 14.75 -14.28 -23.50
CA SER A 322 15.55 -14.33 -22.28
C SER A 322 17.00 -13.89 -22.55
N ILE A 323 17.51 -13.00 -21.72
CA ILE A 323 18.91 -12.54 -21.74
C ILE A 323 19.60 -13.09 -20.50
N GLU A 324 20.70 -13.81 -20.66
CA GLU A 324 21.57 -14.19 -19.55
C GLU A 324 22.32 -12.96 -19.06
N LEU A 325 22.15 -12.61 -17.78
CA LEU A 325 22.85 -11.48 -17.14
C LEU A 325 24.21 -11.92 -16.62
N ASP A 326 24.26 -13.11 -16.05
CA ASP A 326 25.45 -13.83 -15.60
C ASP A 326 25.10 -15.32 -15.41
N ASP A 327 26.02 -16.09 -14.78
CA ASP A 327 25.85 -17.53 -14.56
C ASP A 327 24.63 -17.89 -13.68
N ASP A 328 24.19 -16.97 -12.81
CA ASP A 328 23.12 -17.21 -11.84
C ASP A 328 21.80 -16.52 -12.19
N PHE A 329 21.83 -15.45 -12.98
CA PHE A 329 20.67 -14.60 -13.24
C PHE A 329 20.37 -14.46 -14.73
N SER A 330 19.07 -14.47 -15.06
CA SER A 330 18.57 -14.13 -16.39
C SER A 330 17.44 -13.10 -16.32
N LEU A 331 17.27 -12.36 -17.40
CA LEU A 331 16.21 -11.36 -17.58
C LEU A 331 15.29 -11.80 -18.72
N LYS A 332 14.00 -11.96 -18.43
CA LYS A 332 12.95 -12.18 -19.44
C LYS A 332 11.96 -11.02 -19.36
N GLY A 333 11.88 -10.23 -20.43
CA GLY A 333 11.12 -9.00 -20.41
C GLY A 333 11.66 -8.01 -19.36
N LYS A 334 10.90 -7.79 -18.29
CA LYS A 334 11.31 -7.00 -17.13
C LYS A 334 11.42 -7.84 -15.85
N THR A 335 11.48 -9.16 -15.95
CA THR A 335 11.52 -10.03 -14.78
C THR A 335 12.86 -10.75 -14.71
N ILE A 336 13.51 -10.67 -13.55
CA ILE A 336 14.79 -11.35 -13.26
C ILE A 336 14.49 -12.69 -12.61
N TYR A 337 15.13 -13.73 -13.11
CA TYR A 337 15.05 -15.10 -12.64
C TYR A 337 16.40 -15.55 -12.08
N HIS A 338 16.36 -16.44 -11.09
CA HIS A 338 17.55 -17.12 -10.57
C HIS A 338 17.64 -18.51 -11.18
N ASN A 339 18.69 -18.76 -11.95
CA ASN A 339 18.88 -19.99 -12.73
C ASN A 339 19.64 -21.07 -11.96
N SER A 340 20.44 -20.66 -10.97
CA SER A 340 21.27 -21.57 -10.18
C SER A 340 20.43 -22.36 -9.16
N LYS A 341 20.93 -23.55 -8.78
CA LYS A 341 20.39 -24.35 -7.67
C LYS A 341 21.00 -23.99 -6.32
N ASN A 342 22.00 -23.12 -6.31
CA ASN A 342 22.69 -22.70 -5.09
C ASN A 342 21.81 -21.80 -4.24
N ALA A 343 22.05 -21.81 -2.92
CA ALA A 343 21.45 -20.84 -2.02
C ALA A 343 22.06 -19.46 -2.31
N LEU A 344 21.23 -18.40 -2.22
CA LEU A 344 21.68 -17.03 -2.39
C LEU A 344 22.54 -16.58 -1.21
N SER A 345 23.70 -16.00 -1.49
CA SER A 345 24.46 -15.19 -0.53
C SER A 345 23.92 -13.76 -0.47
N LEU A 346 24.35 -12.96 0.50
CA LEU A 346 24.02 -11.54 0.56
C LEU A 346 24.60 -10.79 -0.65
N SER A 347 25.78 -11.18 -1.13
CA SER A 347 26.41 -10.64 -2.33
C SER A 347 25.57 -10.91 -3.59
N ASP A 348 25.04 -12.13 -3.75
CA ASP A 348 24.14 -12.46 -4.87
C ASP A 348 22.86 -11.64 -4.84
N ILE A 349 22.31 -11.43 -3.64
CA ILE A 349 21.14 -10.58 -3.46
C ILE A 349 21.44 -9.16 -3.94
N LEU A 350 22.52 -8.53 -3.47
CA LEU A 350 22.88 -7.17 -3.87
C LEU A 350 23.20 -7.06 -5.36
N ARG A 351 23.84 -8.09 -5.94
CA ARG A 351 24.06 -8.21 -7.39
C ARG A 351 22.73 -8.24 -8.15
N SER A 352 21.76 -9.02 -7.67
CA SER A 352 20.43 -9.06 -8.28
C SER A 352 19.70 -7.70 -8.21
N PHE A 353 19.90 -6.95 -7.12
CA PHE A 353 19.36 -5.58 -6.98
C PHE A 353 20.08 -4.57 -7.89
N TYR A 354 21.35 -4.73 -8.13
CA TYR A 354 22.07 -3.95 -9.14
C TYR A 354 21.42 -4.16 -10.53
N TYR A 355 21.22 -5.42 -10.94
CA TYR A 355 20.52 -5.71 -12.20
C TYR A 355 19.09 -5.16 -12.22
N ARG A 356 18.38 -5.28 -11.09
CA ARG A 356 17.03 -4.72 -10.97
C ARG A 356 17.01 -3.21 -11.23
N GLY A 357 17.93 -2.47 -10.66
CA GLY A 357 18.06 -1.02 -10.87
C GLY A 357 18.47 -0.66 -12.30
N LEU A 358 19.47 -1.37 -12.83
CA LEU A 358 20.04 -1.15 -14.16
C LEU A 358 18.98 -1.34 -15.26
N TYR A 359 18.20 -2.42 -15.20
CA TYR A 359 17.20 -2.76 -16.21
C TYR A 359 15.78 -2.29 -15.87
N ASN A 360 15.59 -1.60 -14.76
CA ASN A 360 14.27 -1.25 -14.22
C ASN A 360 13.34 -2.47 -14.18
N ALA A 361 13.88 -3.58 -13.65
CA ALA A 361 13.27 -4.89 -13.66
C ALA A 361 12.59 -5.23 -12.33
N HIS A 362 11.94 -6.38 -12.29
CA HIS A 362 11.32 -6.97 -11.10
C HIS A 362 11.91 -8.35 -10.85
N PHE A 363 11.74 -8.88 -9.65
CA PHE A 363 12.09 -10.27 -9.36
C PHE A 363 10.90 -11.19 -9.64
N ASP A 364 11.15 -12.40 -10.12
CA ASP A 364 10.15 -13.45 -10.10
C ASP A 364 9.81 -13.86 -8.66
N ASP A 365 8.69 -14.54 -8.43
CA ASP A 365 8.24 -14.81 -7.07
C ASP A 365 9.16 -15.76 -6.31
N LYS A 366 9.79 -16.71 -7.03
CA LYS A 366 10.74 -17.65 -6.43
C LYS A 366 11.98 -16.90 -5.92
N LEU A 367 12.58 -16.09 -6.77
CA LEU A 367 13.75 -15.27 -6.39
C LEU A 367 13.41 -14.31 -5.26
N ARG A 368 12.24 -13.66 -5.33
CA ARG A 368 11.76 -12.77 -4.26
C ARG A 368 11.63 -13.49 -2.91
N SER A 369 11.03 -14.69 -2.90
CA SER A 369 10.90 -15.50 -1.70
C SER A 369 12.26 -15.93 -1.14
N MET A 370 13.20 -16.31 -1.99
CA MET A 370 14.56 -16.64 -1.60
C MET A 370 15.29 -15.42 -1.00
N ILE A 371 15.12 -14.23 -1.56
CA ILE A 371 15.69 -12.98 -1.03
C ILE A 371 15.15 -12.71 0.39
N ILE A 372 13.83 -12.79 0.60
CA ILE A 372 13.22 -12.57 1.92
C ILE A 372 13.74 -13.58 2.94
N GLU A 373 13.79 -14.86 2.57
CA GLU A 373 14.26 -15.91 3.48
C GLU A 373 15.73 -15.71 3.88
N THR A 374 16.59 -15.45 2.89
CA THR A 374 18.02 -15.23 3.12
C THR A 374 18.26 -13.96 3.93
N SER A 375 17.60 -12.85 3.61
CA SER A 375 17.71 -11.60 4.37
C SER A 375 17.29 -11.78 5.84
N SER A 376 16.23 -12.54 6.08
CA SER A 376 15.76 -12.84 7.45
C SER A 376 16.75 -13.67 8.27
N ARG A 377 17.55 -14.53 7.62
CA ARG A 377 18.62 -15.28 8.29
C ARG A 377 19.82 -14.38 8.60
N HIS A 378 20.25 -13.55 7.66
CA HIS A 378 21.43 -12.68 7.81
C HIS A 378 21.23 -11.53 8.81
N GLN A 379 20.00 -11.11 9.11
CA GLN A 379 19.74 -10.18 10.21
C GLN A 379 20.23 -10.68 11.60
N LYS A 380 20.60 -11.95 11.71
CA LYS A 380 21.13 -12.57 12.93
C LYS A 380 22.66 -12.72 12.90
N GLU A 381 23.30 -12.55 11.76
CA GLU A 381 24.74 -12.73 11.54
C GLU A 381 25.37 -11.38 11.12
N LEU A 382 26.35 -10.89 11.87
CA LEU A 382 26.81 -9.50 11.89
C LEU A 382 27.91 -9.11 10.87
N THR A 383 28.24 -9.92 9.87
CA THR A 383 29.33 -9.59 8.93
C THR A 383 28.90 -9.54 7.48
N PRO A 384 28.79 -8.33 6.87
CA PRO A 384 28.69 -8.21 5.41
C PRO A 384 29.99 -8.68 4.74
N GLU A 385 29.86 -9.50 3.71
CA GLU A 385 30.97 -9.88 2.83
C GLU A 385 31.48 -8.63 2.08
N ALA A 386 32.79 -8.53 1.84
CA ALA A 386 33.39 -7.38 1.15
C ALA A 386 32.76 -7.15 -0.26
N GLU A 387 32.41 -8.24 -0.95
CA GLU A 387 31.76 -8.21 -2.26
C GLU A 387 30.38 -7.54 -2.23
N SER A 388 29.63 -7.71 -1.13
CA SER A 388 28.34 -7.06 -0.93
C SER A 388 28.45 -5.54 -0.96
N SER A 389 29.54 -4.98 -0.40
CA SER A 389 29.80 -3.53 -0.40
C SER A 389 29.99 -2.98 -1.81
N VAL A 390 30.66 -3.75 -2.69
CA VAL A 390 30.89 -3.35 -4.08
C VAL A 390 29.54 -3.18 -4.81
N PHE A 391 28.65 -4.18 -4.74
CA PHE A 391 27.35 -4.10 -5.42
C PHE A 391 26.46 -3.00 -4.84
N PHE A 392 26.51 -2.76 -3.52
CA PHE A 392 25.77 -1.66 -2.92
C PHE A 392 26.24 -0.29 -3.45
N ARG A 393 27.54 -0.09 -3.54
CA ARG A 393 28.13 1.13 -4.15
C ARG A 393 27.71 1.29 -5.62
N GLU A 394 27.72 0.20 -6.39
CA GLU A 394 27.30 0.23 -7.80
C GLU A 394 25.79 0.53 -7.94
N ILE A 395 24.94 0.12 -6.99
CA ILE A 395 23.53 0.52 -6.95
C ILE A 395 23.41 2.04 -6.78
N LEU A 396 24.20 2.66 -5.88
CA LEU A 396 24.16 4.11 -5.64
C LEU A 396 24.74 4.94 -6.80
N LYS A 397 25.54 4.33 -7.68
CA LYS A 397 26.09 4.95 -8.89
C LYS A 397 25.20 4.81 -10.13
N LEU A 398 24.10 4.09 -10.03
CA LEU A 398 23.15 4.01 -11.14
C LEU A 398 22.68 5.40 -11.56
N GLN A 399 22.41 5.57 -12.84
CA GLN A 399 21.90 6.84 -13.34
C GLN A 399 20.44 7.10 -12.95
N ARG A 400 19.66 6.05 -12.72
CA ARG A 400 18.21 6.08 -12.43
C ARG A 400 17.81 4.90 -11.56
N ASN A 401 16.62 4.99 -10.99
CA ASN A 401 15.97 3.91 -10.21
C ASN A 401 16.64 3.59 -8.87
N ILE A 402 17.50 4.45 -8.35
CA ILE A 402 18.18 4.24 -7.06
C ILE A 402 17.15 4.20 -5.94
N GLY A 403 16.29 5.23 -5.84
CA GLY A 403 15.28 5.34 -4.81
C GLY A 403 14.28 4.17 -4.85
N ASN A 404 13.82 3.77 -6.04
CA ASN A 404 12.96 2.60 -6.19
C ASN A 404 13.67 1.29 -5.83
N THR A 405 14.98 1.17 -6.14
CA THR A 405 15.77 -0.02 -5.79
C THR A 405 15.96 -0.14 -4.29
N LEU A 406 16.34 0.94 -3.61
CA LEU A 406 16.49 1.00 -2.16
C LEU A 406 15.15 0.76 -1.44
N HIS A 407 14.05 1.28 -2.00
CA HIS A 407 12.71 1.04 -1.47
C HIS A 407 12.36 -0.46 -1.46
N VAL A 408 12.60 -1.17 -2.57
CA VAL A 408 12.36 -2.62 -2.62
C VAL A 408 13.37 -3.39 -1.76
N MET A 409 14.63 -2.94 -1.63
CA MET A 409 15.57 -3.50 -0.66
C MET A 409 15.02 -3.41 0.77
N ASN A 410 14.45 -2.27 1.14
CA ASN A 410 13.80 -2.10 2.46
C ASN A 410 12.57 -3.00 2.60
N GLU A 411 11.72 -3.05 1.59
CA GLU A 411 10.50 -3.89 1.58
C GLU A 411 10.81 -5.39 1.77
N LEU A 412 11.90 -5.88 1.17
CA LEU A 412 12.34 -7.27 1.25
C LEU A 412 13.30 -7.55 2.43
N GLY A 413 13.56 -6.55 3.28
CA GLY A 413 14.42 -6.68 4.46
C GLY A 413 15.92 -6.68 4.18
N VAL A 414 16.33 -6.42 2.93
CA VAL A 414 17.74 -6.44 2.49
C VAL A 414 18.53 -5.31 3.09
N LEU A 415 17.97 -4.08 3.18
CA LEU A 415 18.68 -2.95 3.80
C LEU A 415 19.06 -3.25 5.25
N SER A 416 18.12 -3.79 6.04
CA SER A 416 18.38 -4.17 7.45
C SER A 416 19.32 -5.36 7.59
N ALA A 417 19.36 -6.27 6.62
CA ALA A 417 20.30 -7.40 6.61
C ALA A 417 21.73 -6.95 6.26
N PHE A 418 21.86 -6.05 5.28
CA PHE A 418 23.15 -5.52 4.83
C PHE A 418 23.69 -4.44 5.77
N MET A 419 22.81 -3.61 6.34
CA MET A 419 23.12 -2.46 7.17
C MET A 419 22.30 -2.53 8.48
N PRO A 420 22.83 -3.24 9.50
CA PRO A 420 22.11 -3.42 10.77
C PRO A 420 21.68 -2.12 11.45
N GLU A 421 22.43 -1.04 11.22
CA GLU A 421 22.13 0.31 11.72
C GLU A 421 20.81 0.86 11.19
N PHE A 422 20.38 0.42 10.01
CA PHE A 422 19.11 0.82 9.41
C PHE A 422 17.90 0.09 10.02
N LYS A 423 18.14 -1.01 10.76
CA LYS A 423 17.08 -1.88 11.29
C LYS A 423 16.12 -1.15 12.21
N ASP A 424 16.64 -0.33 13.12
CA ASP A 424 15.84 0.37 14.13
C ASP A 424 15.02 1.53 13.50
N LEU A 425 15.42 2.00 12.32
CA LEU A 425 14.70 3.00 11.57
C LEU A 425 13.42 2.42 10.93
N VAL A 426 13.41 1.12 10.62
CA VAL A 426 12.29 0.46 9.92
C VAL A 426 11.04 0.47 10.79
N GLY A 427 10.01 1.17 10.29
CA GLY A 427 8.74 1.34 11.00
C GLY A 427 8.82 2.24 12.23
N PHE A 428 9.89 3.01 12.40
CA PHE A 428 10.01 3.97 13.50
C PHE A 428 8.99 5.10 13.33
N LEU A 429 8.19 5.30 14.39
CA LEU A 429 7.13 6.30 14.45
C LEU A 429 7.65 7.59 15.06
N GLN A 430 7.75 8.62 14.27
CA GLN A 430 7.98 9.96 14.78
C GLN A 430 6.64 10.67 14.96
N HIS A 431 6.17 10.81 16.19
CA HIS A 431 4.96 11.56 16.49
C HIS A 431 5.18 13.05 16.24
N GLY A 432 4.42 13.62 15.32
CA GLY A 432 4.44 15.07 15.04
C GLY A 432 3.44 15.42 13.94
N VAL A 433 2.87 16.62 14.02
CA VAL A 433 1.82 17.12 13.12
C VAL A 433 2.26 17.18 11.65
N TYR A 434 3.57 17.08 11.40
CA TYR A 434 4.15 17.31 10.07
C TYR A 434 4.53 16.03 9.32
N HIS A 435 4.75 14.89 9.99
CA HIS A 435 5.19 13.66 9.35
C HIS A 435 4.00 12.81 8.89
N CYS A 436 4.03 12.36 7.63
CA CYS A 436 3.04 11.43 7.09
C CYS A 436 3.56 10.00 6.99
N TYR A 437 4.86 9.77 7.14
CA TYR A 437 5.53 8.49 6.91
C TYR A 437 6.31 8.03 8.14
N THR A 438 6.60 6.72 8.21
CA THR A 438 7.64 6.20 9.11
C THR A 438 9.01 6.73 8.69
N ALA A 439 9.98 6.73 9.61
CA ALA A 439 11.29 7.34 9.35
C ALA A 439 12.05 6.67 8.19
N ASP A 440 11.97 5.34 8.07
CA ASP A 440 12.56 4.61 6.94
C ASP A 440 11.88 4.96 5.61
N GLU A 441 10.56 5.07 5.60
CA GLU A 441 9.83 5.46 4.39
C GLU A 441 10.11 6.90 4.00
N HIS A 442 10.14 7.83 4.97
CA HIS A 442 10.56 9.21 4.75
C HIS A 442 11.93 9.27 4.08
N THR A 443 12.93 8.59 4.64
CA THR A 443 14.28 8.51 4.08
C THR A 443 14.29 8.05 2.62
N LEU A 444 13.51 7.03 2.27
CA LEU A 444 13.46 6.52 0.90
C LEU A 444 12.70 7.45 -0.05
N VAL A 445 11.67 8.12 0.44
CA VAL A 445 10.93 9.14 -0.33
C VAL A 445 11.83 10.36 -0.62
N THR A 446 12.72 10.77 0.31
CA THR A 446 13.70 11.85 0.02
C THR A 446 14.57 11.51 -1.18
N ILE A 447 15.06 10.26 -1.25
CA ILE A 447 15.88 9.79 -2.37
C ILE A 447 15.07 9.74 -3.68
N GLN A 448 13.83 9.27 -3.63
CA GLN A 448 12.96 9.28 -4.82
C GLN A 448 12.64 10.70 -5.30
N ASN A 449 12.44 11.66 -4.39
CA ASN A 449 12.17 13.05 -4.75
C ASN A 449 13.38 13.73 -5.39
N ILE A 450 14.60 13.44 -4.91
CA ILE A 450 15.81 14.02 -5.49
C ILE A 450 16.09 13.46 -6.90
N GLU A 451 15.77 12.19 -7.18
CA GLU A 451 15.90 11.61 -8.52
C GLU A 451 14.98 12.27 -9.55
N LYS A 452 13.82 12.80 -9.14
CA LYS A 452 12.90 13.51 -10.04
C LYS A 452 13.53 14.78 -10.64
N LEU A 453 14.54 15.34 -9.98
CA LEU A 453 15.27 16.51 -10.47
C LEU A 453 16.08 16.24 -11.75
N ASP A 454 16.30 14.99 -12.13
CA ASP A 454 16.98 14.65 -13.40
C ASP A 454 16.30 15.28 -14.63
N LYS A 455 14.99 15.50 -14.56
CA LYS A 455 14.19 16.12 -15.63
C LYS A 455 13.79 17.58 -15.34
N ASP A 456 14.22 18.11 -14.21
CA ASP A 456 13.84 19.45 -13.77
C ASP A 456 14.78 20.52 -14.36
N THR A 457 14.23 21.59 -14.90
CA THR A 457 14.96 22.74 -15.47
C THR A 457 15.21 23.87 -14.46
N SER A 458 14.70 23.75 -13.24
CA SER A 458 14.90 24.69 -12.14
C SER A 458 16.37 24.79 -11.71
N THR A 459 16.67 25.71 -10.81
CA THR A 459 18.00 25.82 -10.17
C THR A 459 18.39 24.51 -9.50
N LEU A 460 17.46 23.86 -8.77
CA LEU A 460 17.68 22.57 -8.12
C LEU A 460 18.05 21.48 -9.14
N GLY A 461 17.29 21.39 -10.24
CA GLY A 461 17.57 20.42 -11.30
C GLY A 461 18.93 20.66 -11.96
N LYS A 462 19.30 21.92 -12.21
CA LYS A 462 20.63 22.26 -12.77
C LYS A 462 21.75 21.87 -11.80
N ILE A 463 21.59 22.13 -10.49
CA ILE A 463 22.59 21.74 -9.49
C ILE A 463 22.73 20.21 -9.47
N TYR A 464 21.62 19.49 -9.37
CA TYR A 464 21.59 18.02 -9.34
C TYR A 464 22.27 17.40 -10.56
N ASN A 465 21.94 17.91 -11.76
CA ASN A 465 22.49 17.39 -13.02
C ASN A 465 23.97 17.70 -13.22
N ASN A 466 24.51 18.72 -12.53
CA ASN A 466 25.93 19.09 -12.57
C ASN A 466 26.77 18.46 -11.44
N LEU A 467 26.16 17.65 -10.55
CA LEU A 467 26.92 16.94 -9.52
C LEU A 467 27.86 15.92 -10.16
N LYS A 468 29.14 15.98 -9.77
CA LYS A 468 30.15 15.02 -10.21
C LYS A 468 29.99 13.66 -9.54
N ASP A 469 29.57 13.68 -8.29
CA ASP A 469 29.44 12.52 -7.44
C ASP A 469 28.08 12.54 -6.73
N ARG A 470 27.10 11.84 -7.31
CA ARG A 470 25.76 11.70 -6.73
C ARG A 470 25.72 10.69 -5.59
N GLU A 471 26.70 9.77 -5.51
CA GLU A 471 26.78 8.74 -4.47
C GLU A 471 26.84 9.38 -3.08
N ILE A 472 27.63 10.45 -2.92
CA ILE A 472 27.74 11.23 -1.66
C ILE A 472 26.37 11.80 -1.23
N LEU A 473 25.61 12.34 -2.17
CA LEU A 473 24.26 12.87 -1.90
C LEU A 473 23.30 11.77 -1.44
N PHE A 474 23.28 10.62 -2.13
CA PHE A 474 22.41 9.49 -1.77
C PHE A 474 22.77 8.87 -0.42
N LEU A 475 24.07 8.76 -0.10
CA LEU A 475 24.53 8.31 1.22
C LEU A 475 24.12 9.28 2.32
N ALA A 476 24.29 10.59 2.10
CA ALA A 476 23.88 11.58 3.07
C ALA A 476 22.36 11.55 3.31
N LEU A 477 21.56 11.39 2.26
CA LEU A 477 20.10 11.20 2.39
C LEU A 477 19.75 9.90 3.10
N LEU A 478 20.46 8.81 2.84
CA LEU A 478 20.21 7.52 3.49
C LEU A 478 20.48 7.57 5.01
N PHE A 479 21.43 8.40 5.43
CA PHE A 479 21.89 8.48 6.81
C PHE A 479 21.38 9.70 7.58
N HIS A 480 20.75 10.71 6.95
CA HIS A 480 20.40 11.96 7.63
C HIS A 480 19.60 11.76 8.92
N ASP A 481 18.72 10.78 8.93
CA ASP A 481 17.79 10.46 10.02
C ASP A 481 18.09 9.13 10.74
N ILE A 482 19.19 8.46 10.44
CA ILE A 482 19.48 7.10 10.90
C ILE A 482 19.50 6.95 12.42
N ALA A 483 19.83 8.00 13.15
CA ALA A 483 19.90 7.99 14.61
C ALA A 483 18.62 8.46 15.31
N LYS A 484 17.53 8.80 14.60
CA LYS A 484 16.25 9.20 15.21
C LYS A 484 15.68 8.16 16.21
N PRO A 485 15.80 6.85 15.99
CA PRO A 485 15.36 5.87 16.97
C PRO A 485 16.14 5.89 18.29
N ILE A 486 17.39 6.36 18.26
CA ILE A 486 18.26 6.47 19.46
C ILE A 486 17.92 7.74 20.22
N ASN A 487 17.88 8.88 19.54
CA ASN A 487 17.54 10.16 20.13
C ASN A 487 17.04 11.14 19.05
N ILE A 488 15.83 11.66 19.23
CA ILE A 488 15.24 12.63 18.28
C ILE A 488 15.97 13.97 18.33
N SER A 489 16.39 14.44 19.52
CA SER A 489 17.14 15.69 19.67
C SER A 489 18.63 15.40 19.57
N GLY A 490 19.31 15.98 18.58
CA GLY A 490 20.75 15.73 18.35
C GLY A 490 21.05 14.46 17.53
N HIS A 491 20.01 13.91 16.86
CA HIS A 491 20.19 12.76 15.97
C HIS A 491 21.19 13.03 14.84
N GLU A 492 21.34 14.29 14.43
CA GLU A 492 22.28 14.72 13.40
C GLU A 492 23.75 14.48 13.81
N ILE A 493 24.06 14.59 15.10
CA ILE A 493 25.41 14.34 15.62
C ILE A 493 25.70 12.84 15.65
N ILE A 494 24.81 12.08 16.31
CA ILE A 494 24.94 10.62 16.42
C ILE A 494 24.88 9.98 15.02
N GLY A 495 23.99 10.47 14.15
CA GLY A 495 23.83 10.00 12.78
C GLY A 495 25.10 10.19 11.94
N SER A 496 25.81 11.31 12.14
CA SER A 496 27.07 11.56 11.44
C SER A 496 28.19 10.57 11.87
N GLU A 497 28.24 10.18 13.14
CA GLU A 497 29.17 9.17 13.65
C GLU A 497 28.80 7.76 13.14
N MET A 498 27.51 7.42 13.13
CA MET A 498 27.03 6.17 12.56
C MET A 498 27.33 6.09 11.06
N ALA A 499 27.08 7.15 10.31
CA ALA A 499 27.40 7.24 8.89
C ALA A 499 28.88 7.01 8.63
N SER A 500 29.78 7.67 9.38
CA SER A 500 31.22 7.47 9.30
C SER A 500 31.60 5.99 9.51
N SER A 501 31.08 5.36 10.56
CA SER A 501 31.35 3.96 10.88
C SER A 501 30.90 3.01 9.76
N VAL A 502 29.70 3.21 9.23
CA VAL A 502 29.18 2.41 8.12
C VAL A 502 30.01 2.60 6.87
N MET A 503 30.36 3.83 6.51
CA MET A 503 31.15 4.13 5.31
C MET A 503 32.56 3.57 5.36
N HIS A 504 33.21 3.58 6.52
CA HIS A 504 34.49 2.88 6.72
C HIS A 504 34.36 1.38 6.42
N ARG A 505 33.30 0.74 6.95
CA ARG A 505 33.03 -0.68 6.68
C ARG A 505 32.76 -0.96 5.20
N LEU A 506 32.14 -0.02 4.48
CA LEU A 506 31.85 -0.12 3.05
C LEU A 506 33.05 0.21 2.15
N GLY A 507 34.19 0.64 2.73
CA GLY A 507 35.44 0.90 2.00
C GLY A 507 35.47 2.26 1.26
N TYR A 508 34.78 3.28 1.80
CA TYR A 508 34.90 4.66 1.30
C TYR A 508 36.18 5.32 1.78
N SER A 509 36.67 6.31 1.02
CA SER A 509 37.82 7.10 1.40
C SER A 509 37.50 8.10 2.53
N GLU A 510 38.52 8.53 3.27
CA GLU A 510 38.37 9.52 4.35
C GLU A 510 37.68 10.81 3.86
N THR A 511 37.97 11.27 2.65
CA THR A 511 37.37 12.47 2.06
C THR A 511 35.87 12.28 1.82
N GLU A 512 35.45 11.13 1.28
CA GLU A 512 34.04 10.80 1.06
C GLU A 512 33.30 10.70 2.39
N ILE A 513 33.94 10.10 3.41
CA ILE A 513 33.38 9.97 4.78
C ILE A 513 33.21 11.35 5.42
N GLU A 514 34.20 12.23 5.33
CA GLU A 514 34.13 13.59 5.84
C GLU A 514 32.99 14.38 5.16
N ASP A 515 32.80 14.23 3.86
CA ASP A 515 31.76 14.92 3.10
C ASP A 515 30.36 14.46 3.54
N VAL A 516 30.13 13.15 3.62
CA VAL A 516 28.83 12.62 4.07
C VAL A 516 28.56 12.97 5.55
N SER A 517 29.57 12.81 6.41
CA SER A 517 29.45 13.15 7.84
C SER A 517 29.12 14.62 8.05
N PHE A 518 29.74 15.52 7.28
CA PHE A 518 29.41 16.95 7.29
C PHE A 518 27.94 17.19 6.91
N LEU A 519 27.48 16.54 5.83
CA LEU A 519 26.13 16.71 5.32
C LEU A 519 25.08 16.18 6.31
N VAL A 520 25.29 15.00 6.88
CA VAL A 520 24.40 14.41 7.90
C VAL A 520 24.37 15.29 9.15
N LYS A 521 25.51 15.76 9.64
CA LYS A 521 25.59 16.62 10.82
C LYS A 521 24.88 17.97 10.65
N ASN A 522 24.85 18.50 9.43
CA ASN A 522 24.36 19.84 9.15
C ASN A 522 23.04 19.87 8.36
N HIS A 523 22.36 18.73 8.14
CA HIS A 523 21.18 18.66 7.27
C HIS A 523 20.04 19.61 7.71
N LEU A 524 19.89 19.92 9.01
CA LEU A 524 18.92 20.85 9.55
C LEU A 524 19.33 22.32 9.46
N MET A 525 20.63 22.62 9.20
CA MET A 525 21.16 23.96 9.32
C MET A 525 20.55 24.94 8.32
N MET A 526 20.39 24.52 7.06
CA MET A 526 19.90 25.40 6.00
C MET A 526 18.43 25.78 6.23
N GLU A 527 17.58 24.83 6.68
CA GLU A 527 16.22 25.10 7.11
C GLU A 527 16.15 26.10 8.27
N GLN A 528 16.97 25.88 9.29
CA GLN A 528 17.00 26.76 10.48
C GLN A 528 17.40 28.18 10.12
N VAL A 529 18.34 28.38 9.22
CA VAL A 529 18.76 29.71 8.77
C VAL A 529 17.71 30.32 7.86
N ALA A 530 17.24 29.61 6.83
CA ALA A 530 16.29 30.14 5.85
C ALA A 530 14.96 30.57 6.45
N PHE A 531 14.44 29.83 7.45
CA PHE A 531 13.10 30.08 7.97
C PHE A 531 13.07 30.82 9.32
N ARG A 532 14.22 30.96 10.01
CA ARG A 532 14.25 31.52 11.37
C ARG A 532 15.22 32.68 11.54
N ARG A 533 15.94 33.09 10.48
CA ARG A 533 16.92 34.19 10.53
C ARG A 533 16.60 35.25 9.48
N ASN A 534 17.16 36.42 9.67
CA ASN A 534 17.07 37.50 8.68
C ASN A 534 18.12 37.28 7.59
N LEU A 535 17.68 36.98 6.39
CA LEU A 535 18.56 36.72 5.22
C LEU A 535 19.17 38.01 4.62
N ASN A 536 18.81 39.19 5.14
CA ASN A 536 19.44 40.47 4.78
C ASN A 536 20.49 40.91 5.78
N ASP A 537 20.73 40.14 6.85
CA ASP A 537 21.76 40.41 7.83
C ASP A 537 23.09 39.80 7.39
N PRO A 538 24.15 40.63 7.16
CA PRO A 538 25.47 40.15 6.75
C PRO A 538 26.11 39.19 7.75
N GLU A 539 25.87 39.35 9.04
CA GLU A 539 26.41 38.46 10.06
C GLU A 539 25.82 37.06 9.95
N THR A 540 24.52 36.96 9.73
CA THR A 540 23.81 35.71 9.50
C THR A 540 24.40 34.98 8.28
N LEU A 541 24.59 35.67 7.15
CA LEU A 541 25.15 35.09 5.95
C LEU A 541 26.60 34.66 6.13
N ASN A 542 27.44 35.50 6.76
CA ASN A 542 28.84 35.17 7.02
C ASN A 542 28.97 33.95 7.94
N ASN A 543 28.16 33.86 8.99
CA ASN A 543 28.15 32.70 9.88
C ASN A 543 27.71 31.42 9.17
N PHE A 544 26.77 31.51 8.22
CA PHE A 544 26.34 30.38 7.42
C PHE A 544 27.41 29.95 6.42
N THR A 545 27.92 30.88 5.62
CA THR A 545 28.90 30.58 4.55
C THR A 545 30.25 30.09 5.10
N SER A 546 30.68 30.57 6.27
CA SER A 546 31.93 30.13 6.91
C SER A 546 31.95 28.64 7.27
N LYS A 547 30.80 27.95 7.27
CA LYS A 547 30.72 26.52 7.53
C LYS A 547 31.14 25.65 6.34
N PHE A 548 31.17 26.22 5.14
CA PHE A 548 31.42 25.47 3.93
C PHE A 548 32.87 25.62 3.44
N SER A 549 33.52 24.50 3.23
CA SER A 549 34.86 24.45 2.62
C SER A 549 34.84 24.46 1.09
N SER A 550 33.68 24.22 0.49
CA SER A 550 33.48 24.18 -0.96
C SER A 550 32.06 24.46 -1.38
N ILE A 551 31.87 24.95 -2.60
CA ILE A 551 30.56 25.13 -3.23
C ILE A 551 29.81 23.77 -3.39
N GLN A 552 30.54 22.68 -3.53
CA GLN A 552 29.98 21.34 -3.64
C GLN A 552 29.22 20.95 -2.36
N LYS A 553 29.79 21.24 -1.18
CA LYS A 553 29.11 21.00 0.11
C LYS A 553 27.85 21.84 0.26
N LEU A 554 27.87 23.10 -0.18
CA LEU A 554 26.68 23.94 -0.19
C LEU A 554 25.60 23.41 -1.15
N ASN A 555 26.00 23.01 -2.36
CA ASN A 555 25.11 22.40 -3.35
C ASN A 555 24.42 21.15 -2.80
N ASN A 556 25.20 20.23 -2.22
CA ASN A 556 24.66 19.01 -1.64
C ASN A 556 23.73 19.31 -0.45
N LEU A 557 24.08 20.26 0.41
CA LEU A 557 23.23 20.62 1.54
C LEU A 557 21.90 21.24 1.08
N TYR A 558 21.92 22.08 0.05
CA TYR A 558 20.70 22.65 -0.53
C TYR A 558 19.78 21.54 -1.08
N LEU A 559 20.35 20.57 -1.81
CA LEU A 559 19.60 19.44 -2.35
C LEU A 559 19.02 18.53 -1.24
N ILE A 560 19.80 18.25 -0.18
CA ILE A 560 19.34 17.46 0.96
C ILE A 560 18.18 18.15 1.67
N THR A 561 18.32 19.46 1.95
CA THR A 561 17.28 20.24 2.61
C THR A 561 15.99 20.28 1.79
N TYR A 562 16.09 20.43 0.46
CA TYR A 562 14.94 20.33 -0.44
C TYR A 562 14.30 18.94 -0.38
N ALA A 563 15.10 17.88 -0.48
CA ALA A 563 14.61 16.51 -0.51
C ALA A 563 13.89 16.15 0.80
N ASP A 564 14.50 16.48 1.94
CA ASP A 564 13.94 16.25 3.27
C ASP A 564 12.59 16.99 3.44
N LEU A 565 12.56 18.30 3.24
CA LEU A 565 11.35 19.10 3.39
C LEU A 565 10.23 18.71 2.44
N SER A 566 10.55 18.37 1.18
CA SER A 566 9.57 17.94 0.19
C SER A 566 8.98 16.55 0.48
N ALA A 567 9.67 15.74 1.27
CA ALA A 567 9.23 14.39 1.66
C ALA A 567 8.40 14.35 2.94
N VAL A 568 8.37 15.42 3.73
CA VAL A 568 7.63 15.43 5.02
C VAL A 568 6.14 15.35 4.80
N ASN A 569 5.58 16.26 4.03
CA ASN A 569 4.17 16.33 3.66
C ASN A 569 4.02 17.31 2.48
N PRO A 570 3.33 16.95 1.39
CA PRO A 570 3.09 17.86 0.25
C PRO A 570 2.46 19.21 0.65
N ALA A 571 1.65 19.24 1.70
CA ALA A 571 1.04 20.47 2.20
C ALA A 571 2.02 21.35 3.01
N VAL A 572 3.15 20.82 3.45
CA VAL A 572 4.18 21.54 4.24
C VAL A 572 5.21 22.21 3.34
N TRP A 573 5.51 21.62 2.18
CA TRP A 573 6.39 22.21 1.18
C TRP A 573 5.63 23.22 0.31
N THR A 574 5.78 24.50 0.63
CA THR A 574 5.09 25.61 -0.07
C THR A 574 6.06 26.39 -0.97
N SER A 575 5.52 27.12 -1.97
CA SER A 575 6.31 28.01 -2.82
C SER A 575 7.12 29.02 -2.01
N TRP A 576 6.53 29.58 -0.96
CA TRP A 576 7.21 30.52 -0.05
C TRP A 576 8.46 29.91 0.62
N LYS A 577 8.37 28.67 1.12
CA LYS A 577 9.53 27.97 1.69
C LYS A 577 10.61 27.68 0.65
N SER A 578 10.17 27.30 -0.56
CA SER A 578 11.08 27.10 -1.70
C SER A 578 11.84 28.36 -2.06
N GLU A 579 11.15 29.51 -2.08
CA GLU A 579 11.76 30.82 -2.37
C GLU A 579 12.77 31.24 -1.30
N LEU A 580 12.46 31.10 -0.01
CA LEU A 580 13.39 31.42 1.08
C LEU A 580 14.65 30.54 1.04
N LEU A 581 14.50 29.25 0.76
CA LEU A 581 15.61 28.33 0.64
C LEU A 581 16.52 28.69 -0.55
N ALA A 582 15.90 29.04 -1.69
CA ALA A 582 16.61 29.51 -2.87
C ALA A 582 17.31 30.86 -2.64
N GLU A 583 16.67 31.78 -1.92
CA GLU A 583 17.25 33.09 -1.54
C GLU A 583 18.52 32.89 -0.70
N LEU A 584 18.46 32.04 0.34
CA LEU A 584 19.62 31.74 1.17
C LEU A 584 20.76 31.16 0.31
N TYR A 585 20.45 30.19 -0.56
CA TYR A 585 21.45 29.58 -1.44
C TYR A 585 22.11 30.57 -2.38
N LEU A 586 21.34 31.48 -2.98
CA LEU A 586 21.87 32.47 -3.94
C LEU A 586 22.69 33.58 -3.27
N LYS A 587 22.41 33.89 -1.98
CA LYS A 587 23.15 34.90 -1.22
C LYS A 587 24.42 34.34 -0.59
N ALA A 588 24.48 33.03 -0.40
CA ALA A 588 25.64 32.32 0.15
C ALA A 588 26.70 32.04 -0.93
#